data_6a3a2bb4619b1091acacd9623ffd604d
#
_entry.id   6a3a2bb4619b1091acacd9623ffd604d
#
_cell.length_a   1.000
_cell.length_b   1.000
_cell.length_c   1.000
_cell.angle_alpha   90.00
_cell.angle_beta   90.00
_cell.angle_gamma   90.00
#
_symmetry.space_group_name_H-M   'P 1'
#
loop_
_entity.id
_entity.type
_entity.pdbx_description
1 polymer ?
#
loop_
_entity_poly.entity_id
_entity_poly.type
_entity_poly.pdbx_seq_one_letter_code
_entity_poly.pdbx_strand_id
1 'polypeptide(L)'
;MYIFIMIQEMNITLTTDKRLKQEHHMILRFVAHLFSVVFHPLFIPFYVVAFLVYYHPSYFSGFSFYTKFEILRSVAFNTILFPAFALLVMKGLGFVRSVFLHSRQDRIGPYLANMIFYFWMARVFFNFKPELTPVLATFMTGVFLTTAAGLIANIYSKISMHAIGCGGLLGIFIIIMNSNSMLMTWPLSIAILITGIVCTSRLMVSDHTQKEIYSGLVVGLICQFAAAIVIL
;
A
#
# COMPACT_ATOMS: atom_id res chain seq x y z
N MET A 1 -47.02 5.43 24.39
CA MET A 1 -46.98 4.09 23.79
C MET A 1 -46.20 4.07 22.48
N TYR A 2 -46.42 4.96 21.52
CA TYR A 2 -45.71 5.01 20.22
C TYR A 2 -44.19 5.28 20.36
N ILE A 3 -43.76 6.22 21.21
CA ILE A 3 -42.34 6.56 21.42
C ILE A 3 -41.57 5.36 22.00
N PHE A 4 -42.19 4.58 22.89
CA PHE A 4 -41.52 3.42 23.48
C PHE A 4 -41.32 2.28 22.46
N ILE A 5 -42.27 2.10 21.52
CA ILE A 5 -42.14 1.15 20.41
C ILE A 5 -41.03 1.59 19.45
N MET A 6 -40.96 2.87 19.07
CA MET A 6 -39.86 3.42 18.22
C MET A 6 -38.47 3.26 18.85
N ILE A 7 -38.34 3.48 20.17
CA ILE A 7 -37.06 3.28 20.87
C ILE A 7 -36.70 1.80 20.90
N GLN A 8 -37.66 0.91 21.03
CA GLN A 8 -37.42 -0.53 21.05
C GLN A 8 -37.05 -1.05 19.66
N GLU A 9 -37.69 -0.58 18.58
CA GLU A 9 -37.30 -0.89 17.20
C GLU A 9 -35.93 -0.32 16.84
N MET A 10 -35.62 0.89 17.28
CA MET A 10 -34.31 1.50 17.06
C MET A 10 -33.18 0.75 17.81
N ASN A 11 -33.44 0.26 19.03
CA ASN A 11 -32.50 -0.56 19.77
C ASN A 11 -32.35 -1.96 19.16
N ILE A 12 -33.40 -2.54 18.61
CA ILE A 12 -33.35 -3.82 17.90
C ILE A 12 -32.53 -3.67 16.60
N THR A 13 -32.76 -2.61 15.82
CA THR A 13 -31.98 -2.34 14.60
C THR A 13 -30.54 -2.08 14.91
N LEU A 14 -30.20 -1.32 15.95
CA LEU A 14 -28.81 -1.08 16.36
C LEU A 14 -28.12 -2.35 16.89
N THR A 15 -28.82 -3.21 17.59
CA THR A 15 -28.30 -4.51 18.07
C THR A 15 -28.16 -5.52 16.93
N THR A 16 -29.06 -5.51 15.96
CA THR A 16 -29.00 -6.36 14.77
C THR A 16 -27.83 -5.94 13.87
N ASP A 17 -27.61 -4.63 13.67
CA ASP A 17 -26.49 -4.10 12.89
C ASP A 17 -25.13 -4.42 13.56
N LYS A 18 -25.07 -4.39 14.90
CA LYS A 18 -23.90 -4.85 15.65
C LYS A 18 -23.67 -6.36 15.53
N ARG A 19 -24.72 -7.18 15.54
CA ARG A 19 -24.62 -8.64 15.37
C ARG A 19 -24.22 -9.02 13.95
N LEU A 20 -24.75 -8.36 12.93
CA LEU A 20 -24.36 -8.58 11.53
C LEU A 20 -22.87 -8.23 11.29
N LYS A 21 -22.33 -7.23 11.98
CA LYS A 21 -20.88 -6.97 11.99
C LYS A 21 -20.06 -8.07 12.69
N GLN A 22 -20.64 -8.79 13.62
CA GLN A 22 -19.97 -9.87 14.36
C GLN A 22 -20.04 -11.24 13.68
N GLU A 23 -21.02 -11.51 12.82
CA GLU A 23 -21.27 -12.81 12.19
C GLU A 23 -20.60 -13.01 10.82
N HIS A 24 -19.58 -12.22 10.46
CA HIS A 24 -18.73 -12.66 9.38
C HIS A 24 -18.06 -13.96 9.79
N HIS A 25 -18.37 -15.05 9.07
CA HIS A 25 -17.80 -16.37 9.31
C HIS A 25 -16.31 -16.25 9.65
N MET A 26 -15.85 -16.93 10.67
CA MET A 26 -14.45 -16.93 11.13
C MET A 26 -13.48 -17.16 9.96
N ILE A 27 -13.87 -17.99 8.99
CA ILE A 27 -13.12 -18.25 7.76
C ILE A 27 -12.93 -16.98 6.91
N LEU A 28 -13.98 -16.16 6.71
CA LEU A 28 -13.87 -14.93 5.92
C LEU A 28 -12.93 -13.91 6.59
N ARG A 29 -12.99 -13.80 7.91
CA ARG A 29 -12.08 -12.92 8.67
C ARG A 29 -10.64 -13.42 8.58
N PHE A 30 -10.41 -14.72 8.67
CA PHE A 30 -9.09 -15.31 8.49
C PHE A 30 -8.54 -15.03 7.09
N VAL A 31 -9.33 -15.25 6.06
CA VAL A 31 -8.95 -14.97 4.66
C VAL A 31 -8.66 -13.48 4.46
N ALA A 32 -9.48 -12.59 5.01
CA ALA A 32 -9.27 -11.15 4.95
C ALA A 32 -7.97 -10.72 5.67
N HIS A 33 -7.65 -11.32 6.81
CA HIS A 33 -6.35 -11.09 7.47
C HIS A 33 -5.18 -11.59 6.61
N LEU A 34 -5.30 -12.77 6.02
CA LEU A 34 -4.28 -13.33 5.13
C LEU A 34 -3.98 -12.38 3.96
N PHE A 35 -5.01 -11.89 3.25
CA PHE A 35 -4.84 -10.93 2.17
C PHE A 35 -4.23 -9.61 2.66
N SER A 36 -4.62 -9.13 3.85
CA SER A 36 -4.03 -7.93 4.43
C SER A 36 -2.55 -8.09 4.77
N VAL A 37 -2.10 -9.29 5.14
CA VAL A 37 -0.69 -9.58 5.41
C VAL A 37 0.10 -9.76 4.12
N VAL A 38 -0.41 -10.57 3.18
CA VAL A 38 0.25 -10.83 1.89
C VAL A 38 0.42 -9.54 1.09
N PHE A 39 -0.62 -8.70 1.02
CA PHE A 39 -0.57 -7.41 0.32
C PHE A 39 -0.34 -6.24 1.28
N HIS A 40 0.50 -6.45 2.30
CA HIS A 40 0.90 -5.36 3.18
C HIS A 40 1.66 -4.28 2.39
N PRO A 41 1.48 -2.99 2.67
CA PRO A 41 2.12 -1.88 1.94
C PRO A 41 3.64 -2.01 1.78
N LEU A 42 4.31 -2.64 2.73
CA LEU A 42 5.76 -2.90 2.65
C LEU A 42 6.15 -3.87 1.53
N PHE A 43 5.25 -4.79 1.15
CA PHE A 43 5.52 -5.78 0.10
C PHE A 43 5.14 -5.29 -1.30
N ILE A 44 4.22 -4.35 -1.42
CA ILE A 44 3.75 -3.83 -2.72
C ILE A 44 4.91 -3.34 -3.60
N PRO A 45 5.88 -2.53 -3.10
CA PRO A 45 7.02 -2.12 -3.92
C PRO A 45 7.85 -3.29 -4.44
N PHE A 46 8.05 -4.32 -3.62
CA PHE A 46 8.75 -5.52 -4.03
C PHE A 46 8.02 -6.27 -5.14
N TYR A 47 6.70 -6.44 -5.03
CA TYR A 47 5.90 -7.11 -6.07
C TYR A 47 5.91 -6.37 -7.40
N VAL A 48 5.77 -5.04 -7.36
CA VAL A 48 5.82 -4.22 -8.58
C VAL A 48 7.19 -4.32 -9.25
N VAL A 49 8.27 -4.20 -8.50
CA VAL A 49 9.63 -4.30 -9.07
C VAL A 49 9.92 -5.72 -9.56
N ALA A 50 9.49 -6.76 -8.84
CA ALA A 50 9.60 -8.15 -9.31
C ALA A 50 8.86 -8.36 -10.64
N PHE A 51 7.66 -7.82 -10.77
CA PHE A 51 6.91 -7.85 -12.02
C PHE A 51 7.66 -7.14 -13.14
N LEU A 52 8.14 -5.92 -12.93
CA LEU A 52 8.85 -5.13 -13.93
C LEU A 52 10.15 -5.80 -14.41
N VAL A 53 10.89 -6.39 -13.49
CA VAL A 53 12.22 -6.93 -13.73
C VAL A 53 12.16 -8.32 -14.39
N TYR A 54 11.21 -9.16 -14.01
CA TYR A 54 11.16 -10.56 -14.44
C TYR A 54 10.05 -10.90 -15.42
N TYR A 55 8.91 -10.20 -15.36
CA TYR A 55 7.72 -10.56 -16.13
C TYR A 55 7.39 -9.56 -17.22
N HIS A 56 7.70 -8.27 -17.04
CA HIS A 56 7.43 -7.29 -18.09
C HIS A 56 8.38 -7.50 -19.28
N PRO A 57 7.88 -7.63 -20.52
CA PRO A 57 8.68 -8.10 -21.65
C PRO A 57 9.75 -7.11 -22.12
N SER A 58 9.57 -5.80 -21.90
CA SER A 58 10.38 -4.77 -22.53
C SER A 58 11.47 -4.16 -21.60
N TYR A 59 11.10 -3.84 -20.35
CA TYR A 59 11.97 -2.97 -19.54
C TYR A 59 13.31 -3.56 -19.17
N PHE A 60 13.39 -4.86 -18.91
CA PHE A 60 14.62 -5.51 -18.42
C PHE A 60 15.04 -6.71 -19.27
N SER A 61 14.58 -6.81 -20.53
CA SER A 61 14.87 -7.96 -21.40
C SER A 61 16.37 -8.15 -21.66
N GLY A 62 17.13 -7.06 -21.77
CA GLY A 62 18.59 -7.09 -22.01
C GLY A 62 19.47 -7.19 -20.73
N PHE A 63 18.89 -7.21 -19.53
CA PHE A 63 19.65 -7.23 -18.29
C PHE A 63 20.04 -8.65 -17.87
N SER A 64 21.26 -8.80 -17.31
CA SER A 64 21.72 -10.07 -16.78
C SER A 64 20.88 -10.52 -15.58
N PHE A 65 20.84 -11.82 -15.33
CA PHE A 65 20.17 -12.37 -14.14
C PHE A 65 20.73 -11.76 -12.85
N TYR A 66 22.05 -11.58 -12.78
CA TYR A 66 22.71 -10.98 -11.63
C TYR A 66 22.23 -9.55 -11.38
N THR A 67 22.17 -8.71 -12.41
CA THR A 67 21.67 -7.33 -12.29
C THR A 67 20.20 -7.28 -11.82
N LYS A 68 19.37 -8.15 -12.40
CA LYS A 68 17.95 -8.30 -11.98
C LYS A 68 17.83 -8.68 -10.51
N PHE A 69 18.64 -9.63 -10.07
CA PHE A 69 18.67 -10.09 -8.68
C PHE A 69 19.11 -8.96 -7.73
N GLU A 70 20.18 -8.20 -8.09
CA GLU A 70 20.67 -7.08 -7.28
C GLU A 70 19.64 -5.95 -7.14
N ILE A 71 18.90 -5.63 -8.20
CA ILE A 71 17.80 -4.67 -8.16
C ILE A 71 16.75 -5.13 -7.15
N LEU A 72 16.27 -6.37 -7.28
CA LEU A 72 15.22 -6.91 -6.43
C LEU A 72 15.67 -7.05 -4.98
N ARG A 73 16.93 -7.49 -4.76
CA ARG A 73 17.55 -7.54 -3.45
C ARG A 73 17.59 -6.17 -2.78
N SER A 74 18.04 -5.14 -3.51
CA SER A 74 18.10 -3.77 -2.99
C SER A 74 16.72 -3.25 -2.60
N VAL A 75 15.69 -3.53 -3.40
CA VAL A 75 14.31 -3.17 -3.07
C VAL A 75 13.84 -3.93 -1.83
N ALA A 76 14.07 -5.24 -1.73
CA ALA A 76 13.68 -6.04 -0.58
C ALA A 76 14.27 -5.50 0.73
N PHE A 77 15.57 -5.15 0.72
CA PHE A 77 16.22 -4.57 1.90
C PHE A 77 15.59 -3.21 2.29
N ASN A 78 15.40 -2.31 1.33
CA ASN A 78 14.95 -0.94 1.61
C ASN A 78 13.44 -0.83 1.84
N THR A 79 12.63 -1.73 1.30
CA THR A 79 11.17 -1.63 1.42
C THR A 79 10.57 -2.61 2.42
N ILE A 80 11.29 -3.67 2.78
CA ILE A 80 10.80 -4.70 3.70
C ILE A 80 11.70 -4.79 4.94
N LEU A 81 12.99 -5.15 4.75
CA LEU A 81 13.86 -5.52 5.87
C LEU A 81 14.17 -4.33 6.78
N PHE A 82 14.68 -3.23 6.23
CA PHE A 82 15.04 -2.04 7.03
C PHE A 82 13.82 -1.38 7.68
N PRO A 83 12.67 -1.17 6.99
CA PRO A 83 11.44 -0.73 7.63
C PRO A 83 10.95 -1.62 8.76
N ALA A 84 10.96 -2.93 8.56
CA ALA A 84 10.56 -3.89 9.59
C ALA A 84 11.51 -3.84 10.79
N PHE A 85 12.82 -3.80 10.55
CA PHE A 85 13.83 -3.64 11.60
C PHE A 85 13.67 -2.33 12.36
N ALA A 86 13.49 -1.21 11.65
CA ALA A 86 13.24 0.10 12.28
C ALA A 86 12.01 0.08 13.19
N LEU A 87 10.92 -0.56 12.74
CA LEU A 87 9.72 -0.72 13.56
C LEU A 87 9.97 -1.54 14.81
N LEU A 88 10.74 -2.64 14.71
CA LEU A 88 11.11 -3.49 15.85
C LEU A 88 11.97 -2.72 16.85
N VAL A 89 12.95 -1.95 16.38
CA VAL A 89 13.78 -1.07 17.23
C VAL A 89 12.93 -0.02 17.92
N MET A 90 12.04 0.67 17.20
CA MET A 90 11.14 1.67 17.79
C MET A 90 10.23 1.05 18.85
N LYS A 91 9.76 -0.19 18.64
CA LYS A 91 8.98 -0.92 19.65
C LYS A 91 9.83 -1.28 20.85
N GLY A 92 11.06 -1.77 20.66
CA GLY A 92 11.97 -2.12 21.73
C GLY A 92 12.36 -0.92 22.60
N LEU A 93 12.49 0.27 21.99
CA LEU A 93 12.78 1.53 22.70
C LEU A 93 11.53 2.20 23.29
N GLY A 94 10.35 1.65 23.12
CA GLY A 94 9.10 2.21 23.66
C GLY A 94 8.49 3.37 22.87
N PHE A 95 9.03 3.73 21.70
CA PHE A 95 8.46 4.78 20.84
C PHE A 95 7.14 4.35 20.17
N VAL A 96 6.92 3.07 20.00
CA VAL A 96 5.73 2.48 19.41
C VAL A 96 5.17 1.42 20.36
N ARG A 97 3.87 1.52 20.69
CA ARG A 97 3.21 0.62 21.64
C ARG A 97 2.96 -0.77 21.07
N SER A 98 2.63 -0.83 19.79
CA SER A 98 2.30 -2.08 19.10
C SER A 98 2.77 -2.07 17.64
N VAL A 99 3.30 -3.19 17.16
CA VAL A 99 3.64 -3.39 15.74
C VAL A 99 2.43 -3.29 14.81
N PHE A 100 1.21 -3.43 15.33
CA PHE A 100 -0.02 -3.29 14.55
C PHE A 100 -0.44 -1.82 14.32
N LEU A 101 0.24 -0.85 14.93
CA LEU A 101 0.06 0.59 14.70
C LEU A 101 -1.40 1.06 14.79
N HIS A 102 -2.10 0.67 15.84
CA HIS A 102 -3.53 0.95 16.02
C HIS A 102 -3.81 2.45 16.16
N SER A 103 -2.94 3.20 16.84
CA SER A 103 -3.10 4.64 17.03
C SER A 103 -2.44 5.45 15.90
N ARG A 104 -2.93 6.67 15.65
CA ARG A 104 -2.29 7.61 14.71
C ARG A 104 -0.89 8.00 15.15
N GLN A 105 -0.67 8.13 16.45
CA GLN A 105 0.63 8.49 17.03
C GLN A 105 1.67 7.40 16.78
N ASP A 106 1.30 6.11 16.97
CA ASP A 106 2.22 4.99 16.75
C ASP A 106 2.67 4.88 15.26
N ARG A 107 1.91 5.46 14.32
CA ARG A 107 2.23 5.45 12.88
C ARG A 107 3.27 6.49 12.47
N ILE A 108 3.48 7.56 13.24
CA ILE A 108 4.36 8.69 12.86
C ILE A 108 5.80 8.20 12.67
N GLY A 109 6.35 7.50 13.65
CA GLY A 109 7.73 6.98 13.58
C GLY A 109 7.96 6.07 12.37
N PRO A 110 7.14 5.01 12.17
CA PRO A 110 7.25 4.15 10.99
C PRO A 110 7.07 4.90 9.66
N TYR A 111 6.18 5.90 9.55
CA TYR A 111 6.08 6.72 8.34
C TYR A 111 7.38 7.48 8.05
N LEU A 112 7.98 8.12 9.07
CA LEU A 112 9.23 8.85 8.93
C LEU A 112 10.39 7.93 8.52
N ALA A 113 10.51 6.77 9.15
CA ALA A 113 11.52 5.78 8.79
C ALA A 113 11.37 5.30 7.33
N ASN A 114 10.15 4.94 6.94
CA ASN A 114 9.84 4.50 5.58
C ASN A 114 10.12 5.60 4.54
N MET A 115 9.80 6.86 4.86
CA MET A 115 10.13 8.00 3.98
C MET A 115 11.63 8.07 3.68
N ILE A 116 12.49 7.88 4.70
CA ILE A 116 13.95 7.91 4.52
C ILE A 116 14.40 6.78 3.59
N PHE A 117 13.96 5.54 3.82
CA PHE A 117 14.34 4.41 2.99
C PHE A 117 13.80 4.52 1.56
N TYR A 118 12.56 4.98 1.39
CA TYR A 118 11.95 5.11 0.07
C TYR A 118 12.53 6.28 -0.72
N PHE A 119 12.85 7.40 -0.06
CA PHE A 119 13.59 8.50 -0.66
C PHE A 119 14.97 8.04 -1.14
N TRP A 120 15.70 7.32 -0.28
CA TRP A 120 17.00 6.78 -0.64
C TRP A 120 16.90 5.84 -1.85
N MET A 121 15.94 4.96 -1.87
CA MET A 121 15.74 4.04 -2.97
C MET A 121 15.37 4.75 -4.27
N ALA A 122 14.51 5.77 -4.22
CA ALA A 122 14.19 6.62 -5.35
C ALA A 122 15.46 7.33 -5.90
N ARG A 123 16.32 7.87 -5.01
CA ARG A 123 17.59 8.49 -5.39
C ARG A 123 18.58 7.51 -5.99
N VAL A 124 18.66 6.29 -5.46
CA VAL A 124 19.50 5.23 -6.03
C VAL A 124 19.07 4.96 -7.46
N PHE A 125 17.78 4.73 -7.71
CA PHE A 125 17.29 4.44 -9.07
C PHE A 125 17.37 5.64 -10.01
N PHE A 126 17.23 6.86 -9.53
CA PHE A 126 17.40 8.06 -10.33
C PHE A 126 18.86 8.26 -10.79
N ASN A 127 19.84 7.93 -9.95
CA ASN A 127 21.27 8.13 -10.25
C ASN A 127 21.97 6.88 -10.81
N PHE A 128 21.30 5.75 -10.87
CA PHE A 128 21.91 4.50 -11.33
C PHE A 128 22.14 4.58 -12.84
N LYS A 129 23.38 4.69 -13.26
CA LYS A 129 23.78 4.66 -14.67
C LYS A 129 24.31 3.26 -15.03
N PRO A 130 24.11 2.79 -16.25
CA PRO A 130 23.37 3.39 -17.35
C PRO A 130 21.93 2.86 -17.41
N GLU A 131 20.97 3.77 -17.40
CA GLU A 131 19.67 3.53 -18.03
C GLU A 131 18.81 2.41 -17.39
N LEU A 132 18.87 2.26 -16.07
CA LEU A 132 17.76 1.65 -15.38
C LEU A 132 16.54 2.47 -15.74
N THR A 133 15.61 1.81 -16.42
CA THR A 133 14.46 2.44 -17.02
C THR A 133 13.85 3.47 -16.08
N PRO A 134 13.53 4.69 -16.51
CA PRO A 134 12.94 5.75 -15.69
C PRO A 134 11.75 5.27 -14.85
N VAL A 135 11.11 4.17 -15.28
CA VAL A 135 9.95 3.58 -14.59
C VAL A 135 10.23 3.19 -13.14
N LEU A 136 11.44 2.68 -12.81
CA LEU A 136 11.79 2.34 -11.43
C LEU A 136 11.96 3.59 -10.56
N ALA A 137 12.62 4.62 -11.09
CA ALA A 137 12.78 5.90 -10.41
C ALA A 137 11.42 6.56 -10.20
N THR A 138 10.55 6.56 -11.22
CA THR A 138 9.18 7.05 -11.15
C THR A 138 8.38 6.32 -10.07
N PHE A 139 8.41 5.00 -10.10
CA PHE A 139 7.67 4.19 -9.13
C PHE A 139 8.13 4.46 -7.69
N MET A 140 9.44 4.42 -7.43
CA MET A 140 9.95 4.62 -6.07
C MET A 140 9.79 6.05 -5.58
N THR A 141 9.85 7.05 -6.48
CA THR A 141 9.48 8.43 -6.16
C THR A 141 8.01 8.52 -5.77
N GLY A 142 7.13 7.85 -6.50
CA GLY A 142 5.70 7.76 -6.15
C GLY A 142 5.47 7.08 -4.80
N VAL A 143 6.21 6.01 -4.47
CA VAL A 143 6.15 5.35 -3.16
C VAL A 143 6.59 6.30 -2.04
N PHE A 144 7.65 7.07 -2.24
CA PHE A 144 8.10 8.10 -1.30
C PHE A 144 7.02 9.19 -1.11
N LEU A 145 6.50 9.76 -2.21
CA LEU A 145 5.45 10.78 -2.15
C LEU A 145 4.18 10.26 -1.48
N THR A 146 3.80 9.03 -1.77
CA THR A 146 2.66 8.34 -1.17
C THR A 146 2.82 8.21 0.35
N THR A 147 4.03 7.89 0.81
CA THR A 147 4.33 7.76 2.24
C THR A 147 4.31 9.13 2.92
N ALA A 148 4.86 10.16 2.28
CA ALA A 148 4.81 11.54 2.78
C ALA A 148 3.37 12.07 2.87
N ALA A 149 2.58 11.87 1.81
CA ALA A 149 1.16 12.24 1.81
C ALA A 149 0.37 11.46 2.86
N GLY A 150 0.68 10.18 3.06
CA GLY A 150 0.10 9.33 4.10
C GLY A 150 0.40 9.85 5.50
N LEU A 151 1.63 10.31 5.76
CA LEU A 151 2.01 10.93 7.04
C LEU A 151 1.20 12.22 7.28
N ILE A 152 1.11 13.10 6.28
CA ILE A 152 0.33 14.34 6.39
C ILE A 152 -1.15 14.02 6.63
N ALA A 153 -1.72 13.12 5.84
CA ALA A 153 -3.11 12.70 6.02
C ALA A 153 -3.38 12.09 7.39
N ASN A 154 -2.41 11.35 7.96
CA ASN A 154 -2.51 10.74 9.29
C ASN A 154 -2.65 11.77 10.43
N ILE A 155 -2.25 13.03 10.21
CA ILE A 155 -2.47 14.13 11.17
C ILE A 155 -3.98 14.41 11.31
N TYR A 156 -4.71 14.39 10.20
CA TYR A 156 -6.12 14.79 10.15
C TYR A 156 -7.07 13.59 10.26
N SER A 157 -6.75 12.47 9.62
CA SER A 157 -7.61 11.28 9.53
C SER A 157 -6.82 9.99 9.66
N LYS A 158 -7.50 8.91 10.07
CA LYS A 158 -6.93 7.56 10.15
C LYS A 158 -6.95 6.90 8.77
N ILE A 159 -6.25 7.48 7.79
CA ILE A 159 -6.22 6.95 6.43
C ILE A 159 -5.69 5.50 6.38
N SER A 160 -6.20 4.69 5.46
CA SER A 160 -5.78 3.29 5.31
C SER A 160 -4.46 3.17 4.55
N MET A 161 -3.40 2.74 5.24
CA MET A 161 -2.07 2.50 4.61
C MET A 161 -2.12 1.45 3.49
N HIS A 162 -2.95 0.41 3.62
CA HIS A 162 -3.15 -0.61 2.59
C HIS A 162 -3.80 -0.02 1.34
N ALA A 163 -4.82 0.82 1.51
CA ALA A 163 -5.49 1.48 0.39
C ALA A 163 -4.55 2.46 -0.33
N ILE A 164 -3.73 3.22 0.41
CA ILE A 164 -2.69 4.07 -0.17
C ILE A 164 -1.73 3.24 -1.03
N GLY A 165 -1.23 2.11 -0.51
CA GLY A 165 -0.34 1.21 -1.25
C GLY A 165 -0.99 0.63 -2.52
N CYS A 166 -2.26 0.21 -2.43
CA CYS A 166 -3.03 -0.26 -3.59
C CYS A 166 -3.25 0.84 -4.63
N GLY A 167 -3.50 2.09 -4.20
CA GLY A 167 -3.59 3.24 -5.09
C GLY A 167 -2.27 3.48 -5.84
N GLY A 168 -1.13 3.36 -5.15
CA GLY A 168 0.20 3.42 -5.77
C GLY A 168 0.43 2.30 -6.79
N LEU A 169 0.03 1.06 -6.47
CA LEU A 169 0.08 -0.08 -7.39
C LEU A 169 -0.73 0.18 -8.67
N LEU A 170 -1.98 0.63 -8.53
CA LEU A 170 -2.82 0.95 -9.69
C LEU A 170 -2.23 2.10 -10.50
N GLY A 171 -1.74 3.16 -9.83
CA GLY A 171 -1.17 4.32 -10.49
C GLY A 171 -0.01 3.98 -11.39
N ILE A 172 0.97 3.23 -10.91
CA ILE A 172 2.13 2.83 -11.74
C ILE A 172 1.71 1.90 -12.89
N PHE A 173 0.78 0.97 -12.67
CA PHE A 173 0.34 0.07 -13.74
C PHE A 173 -0.44 0.80 -14.84
N ILE A 174 -1.24 1.81 -14.50
CA ILE A 174 -1.91 2.68 -15.47
C ILE A 174 -0.87 3.50 -16.26
N ILE A 175 0.14 4.06 -15.59
CA ILE A 175 1.22 4.81 -16.24
C ILE A 175 1.96 3.93 -17.23
N ILE A 176 2.34 2.71 -16.85
CA ILE A 176 3.03 1.75 -17.71
C ILE A 176 2.14 1.36 -18.90
N MET A 177 0.85 1.10 -18.66
CA MET A 177 -0.09 0.75 -19.73
C MET A 177 -0.23 1.88 -20.75
N ASN A 178 -0.20 3.13 -20.32
CA ASN A 178 -0.29 4.28 -21.21
C ASN A 178 1.01 4.53 -22.00
N SER A 179 2.17 4.22 -21.41
CA SER A 179 3.49 4.42 -22.03
C SER A 179 3.91 3.24 -22.91
N ASN A 180 3.55 2.03 -22.53
CA ASN A 180 3.91 0.78 -23.19
C ASN A 180 2.80 -0.25 -22.99
N SER A 181 1.80 -0.20 -23.85
CA SER A 181 0.55 -0.98 -23.74
C SER A 181 0.74 -2.49 -23.96
N MET A 182 1.92 -2.94 -24.43
CA MET A 182 2.15 -4.35 -24.67
C MET A 182 1.96 -5.17 -23.39
N LEU A 183 0.98 -6.06 -23.42
CA LEU A 183 0.69 -7.07 -22.40
C LEU A 183 0.28 -6.54 -21.00
N MET A 184 -0.04 -5.23 -20.85
CA MET A 184 -0.44 -4.67 -19.56
C MET A 184 -1.91 -4.92 -19.18
N THR A 185 -2.76 -5.38 -20.07
CA THR A 185 -4.18 -5.65 -19.79
C THR A 185 -4.35 -6.65 -18.64
N TRP A 186 -3.67 -7.80 -18.71
CA TRP A 186 -3.72 -8.82 -17.66
C TRP A 186 -3.14 -8.35 -16.32
N PRO A 187 -1.91 -7.77 -16.27
CA PRO A 187 -1.35 -7.28 -15.03
C PRO A 187 -2.21 -6.20 -14.36
N LEU A 188 -2.77 -5.27 -15.13
CA LEU A 188 -3.66 -4.23 -14.59
C LEU A 188 -4.97 -4.84 -14.06
N SER A 189 -5.57 -5.80 -14.78
CA SER A 189 -6.78 -6.49 -14.30
C SER A 189 -6.54 -7.22 -12.98
N ILE A 190 -5.39 -7.88 -12.84
CA ILE A 190 -4.99 -8.54 -11.59
C ILE A 190 -4.77 -7.49 -10.48
N ALA A 191 -4.13 -6.37 -10.78
CA ALA A 191 -3.91 -5.30 -9.81
C ALA A 191 -5.24 -4.68 -9.32
N ILE A 192 -6.23 -4.51 -10.21
CA ILE A 192 -7.58 -4.06 -9.86
C ILE A 192 -8.26 -5.08 -8.95
N LEU A 193 -8.18 -6.36 -9.29
CA LEU A 193 -8.75 -7.45 -8.47
C LEU A 193 -8.12 -7.48 -7.06
N ILE A 194 -6.78 -7.45 -6.98
CA ILE A 194 -6.03 -7.40 -5.71
C ILE A 194 -6.47 -6.18 -4.89
N THR A 195 -6.56 -5.02 -5.53
CA THR A 195 -7.01 -3.79 -4.86
C THR A 195 -8.40 -3.94 -4.28
N GLY A 196 -9.33 -4.50 -5.04
CA GLY A 196 -10.70 -4.77 -4.58
C GLY A 196 -10.72 -5.71 -3.38
N ILE A 197 -9.98 -6.82 -3.44
CA ILE A 197 -9.87 -7.80 -2.35
C ILE A 197 -9.25 -7.15 -1.09
N VAL A 198 -8.15 -6.42 -1.24
CA VAL A 198 -7.48 -5.75 -0.10
C VAL A 198 -8.38 -4.71 0.53
N CYS A 199 -9.00 -3.84 -0.25
CA CYS A 199 -9.92 -2.81 0.27
C CYS A 199 -11.11 -3.43 1.01
N THR A 200 -11.71 -4.48 0.45
CA THR A 200 -12.80 -5.24 1.11
C THR A 200 -12.29 -5.89 2.40
N SER A 201 -11.11 -6.49 2.38
CA SER A 201 -10.49 -7.07 3.57
C SER A 201 -10.29 -6.02 4.68
N ARG A 202 -9.88 -4.79 4.32
CA ARG A 202 -9.74 -3.70 5.30
C ARG A 202 -11.07 -3.22 5.88
N LEU A 203 -12.16 -3.26 5.11
CA LEU A 203 -13.50 -2.98 5.62
C LEU A 203 -13.96 -4.05 6.62
N MET A 204 -13.58 -5.31 6.40
CA MET A 204 -14.01 -6.44 7.24
C MET A 204 -13.22 -6.59 8.53
N VAL A 205 -11.91 -6.35 8.52
CA VAL A 205 -11.01 -6.68 9.66
C VAL A 205 -10.42 -5.47 10.37
N SER A 206 -10.65 -4.25 9.88
CA SER A 206 -10.11 -3.04 10.49
C SER A 206 -11.19 -2.02 10.83
N ASP A 207 -10.83 -1.07 11.72
CA ASP A 207 -11.70 0.06 12.09
C ASP A 207 -11.64 1.20 11.05
N HIS A 208 -11.46 0.89 9.77
CA HIS A 208 -11.46 1.89 8.71
C HIS A 208 -12.84 2.07 8.12
N THR A 209 -13.21 3.33 7.92
CA THR A 209 -14.43 3.73 7.19
C THR A 209 -14.18 3.64 5.67
N GLN A 210 -15.26 3.57 4.90
CA GLN A 210 -15.17 3.63 3.44
C GLN A 210 -14.43 4.89 2.97
N LYS A 211 -14.69 6.04 3.60
CA LYS A 211 -14.01 7.30 3.27
C LYS A 211 -12.49 7.23 3.44
N GLU A 212 -12.01 6.59 4.53
CA GLU A 212 -10.59 6.41 4.80
C GLU A 212 -9.90 5.47 3.80
N ILE A 213 -10.63 4.51 3.26
CA ILE A 213 -10.13 3.60 2.23
C ILE A 213 -10.11 4.28 0.87
N TYR A 214 -11.21 4.87 0.42
CA TYR A 214 -11.27 5.53 -0.89
C TYR A 214 -10.34 6.74 -0.96
N SER A 215 -10.24 7.55 0.10
CA SER A 215 -9.25 8.63 0.15
C SER A 215 -7.83 8.11 0.06
N GLY A 216 -7.53 6.96 0.70
CA GLY A 216 -6.24 6.30 0.59
C GLY A 216 -5.90 5.89 -0.85
N LEU A 217 -6.84 5.24 -1.54
CA LEU A 217 -6.66 4.87 -2.95
C LEU A 217 -6.35 6.07 -3.84
N VAL A 218 -7.15 7.14 -3.68
CA VAL A 218 -6.99 8.37 -4.48
C VAL A 218 -5.64 9.02 -4.20
N VAL A 219 -5.22 9.13 -2.94
CA VAL A 219 -3.91 9.69 -2.56
C VAL A 219 -2.78 8.89 -3.19
N GLY A 220 -2.80 7.55 -3.09
CA GLY A 220 -1.78 6.70 -3.69
C GLY A 220 -1.69 6.85 -5.21
N LEU A 221 -2.84 6.90 -5.87
CA LEU A 221 -2.94 7.10 -7.32
C LEU A 221 -2.34 8.46 -7.74
N ILE A 222 -2.77 9.56 -7.10
CA ILE A 222 -2.30 10.92 -7.40
C ILE A 222 -0.80 11.03 -7.21
N CYS A 223 -0.24 10.46 -6.14
CA CYS A 223 1.20 10.50 -5.88
C CYS A 223 2.02 9.80 -6.98
N GLN A 224 1.52 8.70 -7.55
CA GLN A 224 2.19 8.03 -8.67
C GLN A 224 2.14 8.88 -9.94
N PHE A 225 1.02 9.49 -10.27
CA PHE A 225 0.93 10.40 -11.41
C PHE A 225 1.81 11.64 -11.21
N ALA A 226 1.87 12.21 -10.01
CA ALA A 226 2.76 13.31 -9.70
C ALA A 226 4.23 12.93 -9.89
N ALA A 227 4.64 11.73 -9.45
CA ALA A 227 6.00 11.22 -9.69
C ALA A 227 6.28 11.03 -11.18
N ALA A 228 5.32 10.57 -11.97
CA ALA A 228 5.49 10.42 -13.41
C ALA A 228 5.69 11.78 -14.11
N ILE A 229 4.95 12.80 -13.74
CA ILE A 229 5.11 14.15 -14.31
C ILE A 229 6.51 14.74 -14.03
N VAL A 230 7.10 14.36 -12.88
CA VAL A 230 8.42 14.92 -12.48
C VAL A 230 9.59 14.14 -13.10
N ILE A 231 9.42 12.83 -13.34
CA ILE A 231 10.52 11.94 -13.73
C ILE A 231 10.48 11.55 -15.21
N LEU A 232 9.27 11.35 -15.79
CA LEU A 232 9.06 10.98 -17.20
C LEU A 232 8.85 12.21 -18.06
#